data_1e839d4b574a335632a41f0ee440deb2
#
_entry.id   1e839d4b574a335632a41f0ee440deb2
#
_cell.length_a   1.000
_cell.length_b   1.000
_cell.length_c   1.000
_cell.angle_alpha   90.00
_cell.angle_beta   90.00
_cell.angle_gamma   90.00
#
_symmetry.space_group_name_H-M   'P 1'
#
loop_
_entity.id
_entity.type
_entity.pdbx_description
1 polymer ?
#
loop_
_entity_poly.entity_id
_entity_poly.type
_entity_poly.pdbx_seq_one_letter_code
_entity_poly.pdbx_strand_id
1 'polypeptide(L)'
;MNKIILTILLSLLSSIGALSEEHDFQLAVPFTDNMILQRDNKVPVWGHDISGNEITVKFSGQTKKAIANKQGDWMVKLDPLKASLSEQVMEISNNRGKLIKLNGVLVGEVWFSSGQSNMVWTAGKSMCNELAKEIASSKEELPIREININTVSALYPQKKGTSDGGWKKSSLASGFSALSLSFAYDLYKELKVPIGILLSAHSNTRIEAFTQREAIIEHPKLKSDADLILNADPLIEQGKRAFENYYAELKSWQKEASKLSELGGKVPARPNLPGISGMWRGPSQFFNGKIAPVVPYAIKGAIWCQGTSNSGDGRIYAARMEALIKGWRDAWGMPEMPFYFTQMQ
;
A
#
# COMPACT_ATOMS: atom_id res chain seq x y z
N MET A 1 19.74 48.03 -8.48
CA MET A 1 18.80 47.03 -7.99
C MET A 1 18.91 45.65 -8.69
N ASN A 2 19.33 45.53 -9.93
CA ASN A 2 19.34 44.27 -10.69
C ASN A 2 20.50 43.29 -10.42
N LYS A 3 21.61 43.71 -9.86
CA LYS A 3 22.77 42.80 -9.57
C LYS A 3 22.59 42.01 -8.27
N ILE A 4 21.93 42.59 -7.27
CA ILE A 4 21.70 41.93 -5.96
C ILE A 4 20.63 40.81 -6.07
N ILE A 5 19.60 41.03 -6.91
CA ILE A 5 18.55 40.02 -7.16
C ILE A 5 19.11 38.81 -7.92
N LEU A 6 20.03 39.03 -8.85
CA LEU A 6 20.64 37.93 -9.62
C LEU A 6 21.57 37.07 -8.73
N THR A 7 22.28 37.69 -7.80
CA THR A 7 23.16 36.96 -6.84
C THR A 7 22.38 36.15 -5.83
N ILE A 8 21.23 36.63 -5.38
CA ILE A 8 20.35 35.87 -4.49
C ILE A 8 19.66 34.69 -5.21
N LEU A 9 19.29 34.87 -6.49
CA LEU A 9 18.75 33.73 -7.28
C LEU A 9 19.82 32.66 -7.59
N LEU A 10 21.06 33.02 -7.85
CA LEU A 10 22.16 32.06 -8.05
C LEU A 10 22.54 31.30 -6.75
N SER A 11 22.46 31.96 -5.59
CA SER A 11 22.72 31.32 -4.30
C SER A 11 21.61 30.41 -3.87
N LEU A 12 20.33 30.65 -4.24
CA LEU A 12 19.19 29.75 -4.02
C LEU A 12 19.22 28.52 -4.94
N LEU A 13 19.72 28.65 -6.17
CA LEU A 13 19.89 27.52 -7.09
C LEU A 13 21.03 26.58 -6.68
N SER A 14 22.09 27.08 -6.05
CA SER A 14 23.18 26.26 -5.52
C SER A 14 22.81 25.53 -4.21
N SER A 15 21.86 26.04 -3.44
CA SER A 15 21.36 25.38 -2.22
C SER A 15 20.30 24.30 -2.49
N ILE A 16 19.62 24.33 -3.64
CA ILE A 16 18.67 23.29 -4.05
C ILE A 16 19.39 22.01 -4.52
N GLY A 17 20.59 22.13 -5.08
CA GLY A 17 21.42 20.99 -5.49
C GLY A 17 22.05 20.20 -4.32
N ALA A 18 22.24 20.82 -3.15
CA ALA A 18 22.89 20.20 -2.01
C ALA A 18 21.94 19.47 -1.04
N LEU A 19 20.60 19.64 -1.20
CA LEU A 19 19.60 18.99 -0.35
C LEU A 19 19.07 17.68 -0.91
N SER A 20 19.50 17.24 -2.11
CA SER A 20 19.01 16.01 -2.76
C SER A 20 19.90 14.79 -2.54
N GLU A 21 21.12 14.91 -2.02
CA GLU A 21 22.06 13.77 -1.96
C GLU A 21 21.79 12.77 -0.81
N GLU A 22 21.03 13.15 0.22
CA GLU A 22 20.83 12.29 1.39
C GLU A 22 19.65 11.30 1.25
N HIS A 23 18.81 11.42 0.21
CA HIS A 23 17.58 10.64 0.05
C HIS A 23 17.52 9.73 -1.18
N ASP A 24 18.58 9.60 -1.95
CA ASP A 24 18.54 8.89 -3.23
C ASP A 24 18.60 7.37 -3.09
N PHE A 25 19.35 6.83 -2.12
CA PHE A 25 19.45 5.39 -1.90
C PHE A 25 18.40 4.90 -0.87
N GLN A 26 17.26 4.42 -1.36
CA GLN A 26 16.09 4.04 -0.55
C GLN A 26 15.55 2.67 -0.94
N LEU A 27 15.04 1.95 0.04
CA LEU A 27 14.28 0.71 -0.16
C LEU A 27 12.78 1.01 -0.22
N ALA A 28 12.03 0.15 -0.90
CA ALA A 28 10.57 0.18 -0.83
C ALA A 28 10.08 -0.14 0.59
N VAL A 29 8.87 0.32 0.92
CA VAL A 29 8.32 0.29 2.27
C VAL A 29 8.34 -1.07 2.98
N PRO A 30 8.17 -2.23 2.33
CA PRO A 30 8.18 -3.52 3.04
C PRO A 30 9.56 -3.96 3.54
N PHE A 31 10.64 -3.36 3.04
CA PHE A 31 12.01 -3.76 3.40
C PHE A 31 12.51 -2.98 4.59
N THR A 32 12.28 -3.53 5.78
CA THR A 32 12.78 -3.01 7.06
C THR A 32 13.34 -4.16 7.91
N ASP A 33 13.98 -3.83 9.02
CA ASP A 33 14.39 -4.82 10.01
C ASP A 33 13.21 -5.72 10.40
N ASN A 34 13.53 -6.94 10.77
CA ASN A 34 12.57 -7.97 11.18
C ASN A 34 11.56 -8.42 10.09
N MET A 35 11.78 -8.12 8.82
CA MET A 35 10.90 -8.58 7.75
C MET A 35 10.88 -10.10 7.63
N ILE A 36 9.77 -10.63 7.09
CA ILE A 36 9.68 -12.03 6.66
C ILE A 36 9.59 -12.06 5.13
N LEU A 37 10.48 -12.83 4.51
CA LEU A 37 10.48 -13.05 3.06
C LEU A 37 9.75 -14.34 2.70
N GLN A 38 9.04 -14.33 1.57
CA GLN A 38 8.32 -15.50 1.07
C GLN A 38 9.26 -16.62 0.67
N ARG A 39 9.00 -17.82 1.20
CA ARG A 39 9.71 -19.07 0.82
C ARG A 39 9.27 -19.59 -0.54
N ASP A 40 10.09 -20.45 -1.14
CA ASP A 40 9.81 -21.29 -2.32
C ASP A 40 9.41 -20.54 -3.60
N ASN A 41 9.49 -19.22 -3.60
CA ASN A 41 9.24 -18.35 -4.75
C ASN A 41 10.42 -17.41 -4.98
N LYS A 42 10.54 -16.85 -6.20
CA LYS A 42 11.47 -15.74 -6.44
C LYS A 42 11.05 -14.54 -5.57
N VAL A 43 12.03 -13.89 -4.94
CA VAL A 43 11.78 -12.76 -4.04
C VAL A 43 12.29 -11.48 -4.68
N PRO A 44 11.40 -10.61 -5.19
CA PRO A 44 11.77 -9.27 -5.63
C PRO A 44 12.24 -8.43 -4.46
N VAL A 45 13.36 -7.72 -4.63
CA VAL A 45 13.87 -6.68 -3.72
C VAL A 45 14.12 -5.45 -4.57
N TRP A 46 13.51 -4.31 -4.18
CA TRP A 46 13.56 -3.11 -5.01
C TRP A 46 13.63 -1.83 -4.18
N GLY A 47 13.94 -0.76 -4.87
CA GLY A 47 14.04 0.57 -4.28
C GLY A 47 14.36 1.63 -5.32
N HIS A 48 14.96 2.71 -4.85
CA HIS A 48 15.34 3.85 -5.66
C HIS A 48 16.78 4.24 -5.36
N ASP A 49 17.52 4.69 -6.39
CA ASP A 49 18.86 5.25 -6.28
C ASP A 49 19.09 6.20 -7.47
N ILE A 50 20.20 6.89 -7.49
CA ILE A 50 20.61 7.73 -8.62
C ILE A 50 20.69 6.87 -9.89
N SER A 51 20.13 7.37 -10.98
CA SER A 51 20.18 6.70 -12.30
C SER A 51 21.60 6.27 -12.67
N GLY A 52 21.75 5.03 -13.11
CA GLY A 52 23.02 4.44 -13.51
C GLY A 52 23.86 3.84 -12.38
N ASN A 53 23.48 4.02 -11.11
CA ASN A 53 24.16 3.33 -10.00
C ASN A 53 23.94 1.82 -10.09
N GLU A 54 24.98 1.04 -9.81
CA GLU A 54 24.90 -0.41 -9.62
C GLU A 54 24.55 -0.70 -8.16
N ILE A 55 23.49 -1.46 -7.96
CA ILE A 55 23.03 -1.93 -6.66
C ILE A 55 23.37 -3.41 -6.52
N THR A 56 23.89 -3.79 -5.36
CA THR A 56 24.17 -5.18 -5.00
C THR A 56 23.35 -5.56 -3.79
N VAL A 57 22.60 -6.66 -3.88
CA VAL A 57 21.84 -7.27 -2.77
C VAL A 57 22.47 -8.59 -2.41
N LYS A 58 22.81 -8.78 -1.12
CA LYS A 58 23.36 -10.02 -0.55
C LYS A 58 22.40 -10.57 0.48
N PHE A 59 21.95 -11.79 0.32
CA PHE A 59 21.11 -12.49 1.29
C PHE A 59 21.19 -14.00 1.11
N SER A 60 21.26 -14.74 2.23
CA SER A 60 21.22 -16.21 2.26
C SER A 60 22.17 -16.88 1.24
N GLY A 61 23.43 -16.43 1.18
CA GLY A 61 24.44 -16.93 0.25
C GLY A 61 24.30 -16.47 -1.21
N GLN A 62 23.25 -15.73 -1.54
CA GLN A 62 23.04 -15.18 -2.87
C GLN A 62 23.60 -13.75 -2.97
N THR A 63 24.10 -13.41 -4.15
CA THR A 63 24.46 -12.04 -4.52
C THR A 63 23.79 -11.72 -5.87
N LYS A 64 22.95 -10.69 -5.89
CA LYS A 64 22.25 -10.22 -7.09
C LYS A 64 22.56 -8.75 -7.33
N LYS A 65 22.61 -8.35 -8.59
CA LYS A 65 22.93 -6.98 -9.00
C LYS A 65 21.86 -6.42 -9.94
N ALA A 66 21.63 -5.12 -9.86
CA ALA A 66 20.81 -4.35 -10.78
C ALA A 66 21.43 -2.97 -11.02
N ILE A 67 21.03 -2.32 -12.10
CA ILE A 67 21.37 -0.92 -12.38
C ILE A 67 20.09 -0.10 -12.25
N ALA A 68 20.17 1.02 -11.52
CA ALA A 68 19.07 1.97 -11.41
C ALA A 68 18.76 2.56 -12.81
N ASN A 69 17.51 2.47 -13.24
CA ASN A 69 17.07 2.95 -14.55
C ASN A 69 17.08 4.49 -14.62
N LYS A 70 16.64 5.08 -15.75
CA LYS A 70 16.58 6.54 -15.94
C LYS A 70 15.73 7.27 -14.89
N GLN A 71 14.75 6.59 -14.28
CA GLN A 71 13.89 7.10 -13.23
C GLN A 71 14.46 6.85 -11.83
N GLY A 72 15.61 6.18 -11.73
CA GLY A 72 16.24 5.80 -10.46
C GLY A 72 15.69 4.49 -9.87
N ASP A 73 14.74 3.82 -10.51
CA ASP A 73 14.17 2.57 -9.98
C ASP A 73 15.12 1.40 -10.26
N TRP A 74 15.27 0.53 -9.27
CA TRP A 74 16.02 -0.71 -9.41
C TRP A 74 15.27 -1.89 -8.76
N MET A 75 15.50 -3.09 -9.28
CA MET A 75 14.95 -4.32 -8.74
C MET A 75 15.90 -5.48 -9.02
N VAL A 76 16.12 -6.32 -8.01
CA VAL A 76 16.70 -7.66 -8.18
C VAL A 76 15.64 -8.71 -7.85
N LYS A 77 15.87 -9.95 -8.29
CA LYS A 77 15.06 -11.10 -7.87
C LYS A 77 16.01 -12.15 -7.27
N LEU A 78 15.85 -12.40 -5.97
CA LEU A 78 16.50 -13.54 -5.32
C LEU A 78 15.86 -14.84 -5.84
N ASP A 79 16.66 -15.88 -5.94
CA ASP A 79 16.16 -17.22 -6.22
C ASP A 79 15.33 -17.75 -5.04
N PRO A 80 14.49 -18.77 -5.25
CA PRO A 80 13.65 -19.32 -4.19
C PRO A 80 14.43 -19.63 -2.91
N LEU A 81 13.91 -19.15 -1.79
CA LEU A 81 14.48 -19.30 -0.46
C LEU A 81 13.81 -20.48 0.27
N LYS A 82 14.56 -21.17 1.11
CA LYS A 82 14.00 -22.17 2.02
C LYS A 82 13.57 -21.51 3.32
N ALA A 83 12.49 -22.01 3.93
CA ALA A 83 12.04 -21.54 5.23
C ALA A 83 13.17 -21.63 6.28
N SER A 84 13.29 -20.59 7.11
CA SER A 84 14.30 -20.50 8.15
C SER A 84 13.78 -19.75 9.36
N LEU A 85 13.90 -20.36 10.53
CA LEU A 85 13.65 -19.75 11.84
C LEU A 85 14.86 -18.96 12.35
N SER A 86 16.03 -19.12 11.72
CA SER A 86 17.23 -18.38 12.07
C SER A 86 17.20 -16.98 11.44
N GLU A 87 17.35 -15.96 12.27
CA GLU A 87 17.47 -14.57 11.83
C GLU A 87 18.74 -14.37 11.01
N GLN A 88 18.60 -13.70 9.88
CA GLN A 88 19.67 -13.38 8.94
C GLN A 88 19.75 -11.88 8.71
N VAL A 89 20.87 -11.43 8.13
CA VAL A 89 21.07 -10.04 7.70
C VAL A 89 21.01 -9.97 6.18
N MET A 90 20.22 -9.04 5.66
CA MET A 90 20.26 -8.66 4.25
C MET A 90 21.11 -7.40 4.08
N GLU A 91 22.09 -7.44 3.20
CA GLU A 91 22.93 -6.29 2.87
C GLU A 91 22.58 -5.77 1.47
N ILE A 92 22.31 -4.47 1.39
CA ILE A 92 22.05 -3.77 0.14
C ILE A 92 23.05 -2.63 0.03
N SER A 93 23.85 -2.61 -1.03
CA SER A 93 24.86 -1.58 -1.24
C SER A 93 24.83 -1.03 -2.66
N ASN A 94 25.34 0.17 -2.86
CA ASN A 94 25.56 0.72 -4.18
C ASN A 94 27.06 0.95 -4.47
N ASN A 95 27.39 1.19 -5.72
CA ASN A 95 28.78 1.47 -6.18
C ASN A 95 29.33 2.83 -5.71
N ARG A 96 28.56 3.62 -4.94
CA ARG A 96 29.01 4.86 -4.29
C ARG A 96 29.34 4.67 -2.81
N GLY A 97 29.42 3.44 -2.33
CA GLY A 97 29.78 3.10 -0.96
C GLY A 97 28.65 3.24 0.07
N LYS A 98 27.42 3.49 -0.35
CA LYS A 98 26.24 3.41 0.56
C LYS A 98 25.94 1.95 0.87
N LEU A 99 25.59 1.67 2.13
CA LEU A 99 25.23 0.34 2.63
C LEU A 99 24.03 0.44 3.56
N ILE A 100 23.01 -0.36 3.27
CA ILE A 100 21.87 -0.60 4.15
C ILE A 100 21.97 -2.06 4.64
N LYS A 101 21.81 -2.26 5.95
CA LYS A 101 21.74 -3.59 6.57
C LYS A 101 20.37 -3.75 7.20
N LEU A 102 19.65 -4.80 6.81
CA LEU A 102 18.38 -5.17 7.41
C LEU A 102 18.61 -6.41 8.28
N ASN A 103 18.37 -6.25 9.57
CA ASN A 103 18.62 -7.26 10.58
C ASN A 103 17.35 -8.07 10.89
N GLY A 104 17.54 -9.25 11.49
CA GLY A 104 16.43 -10.05 11.96
C GLY A 104 15.53 -10.62 10.85
N VAL A 105 16.03 -10.76 9.62
CA VAL A 105 15.25 -11.26 8.49
C VAL A 105 14.98 -12.75 8.64
N LEU A 106 13.71 -13.15 8.54
CA LEU A 106 13.28 -14.55 8.49
C LEU A 106 12.76 -14.93 7.10
N VAL A 107 12.71 -16.23 6.84
CA VAL A 107 12.11 -16.76 5.60
C VAL A 107 10.96 -17.69 5.97
N GLY A 108 9.77 -17.44 5.47
CA GLY A 108 8.57 -18.20 5.79
C GLY A 108 7.44 -17.96 4.81
N GLU A 109 6.22 -17.87 5.28
CA GLU A 109 5.06 -17.50 4.45
C GLU A 109 4.61 -16.08 4.73
N VAL A 110 4.41 -15.31 3.69
CA VAL A 110 3.89 -13.94 3.77
C VAL A 110 2.49 -13.88 3.20
N TRP A 111 1.56 -13.32 3.97
CA TRP A 111 0.18 -13.16 3.58
C TRP A 111 -0.21 -11.69 3.54
N PHE A 112 -0.82 -11.28 2.43
CA PHE A 112 -1.36 -9.94 2.28
C PHE A 112 -2.74 -9.87 2.93
N SER A 113 -2.90 -9.02 3.94
CA SER A 113 -4.12 -8.90 4.73
C SER A 113 -4.76 -7.54 4.47
N SER A 114 -6.02 -7.53 4.01
CA SER A 114 -6.69 -6.27 3.70
C SER A 114 -8.20 -6.33 3.91
N GLY A 115 -8.85 -5.17 3.86
CA GLY A 115 -10.28 -5.04 4.09
C GLY A 115 -10.67 -3.78 4.86
N GLN A 116 -11.75 -3.86 5.62
CA GLN A 116 -12.25 -2.72 6.40
C GLN A 116 -12.12 -2.94 7.92
N SER A 117 -13.02 -2.37 8.72
CA SER A 117 -12.94 -2.26 10.18
C SER A 117 -12.54 -3.55 10.89
N ASN A 118 -13.15 -4.70 10.54
CA ASN A 118 -12.84 -5.97 11.18
C ASN A 118 -11.40 -6.43 10.95
N MET A 119 -10.79 -5.99 9.84
CA MET A 119 -9.37 -6.24 9.56
C MET A 119 -8.46 -5.23 10.30
N VAL A 120 -8.99 -4.07 10.71
CA VAL A 120 -8.22 -3.03 11.42
C VAL A 120 -8.25 -3.23 12.94
N TRP A 121 -9.28 -3.89 13.49
CA TRP A 121 -9.38 -4.11 14.93
C TRP A 121 -8.16 -4.85 15.46
N THR A 122 -7.50 -4.26 16.47
CA THR A 122 -6.32 -4.86 17.08
C THR A 122 -6.69 -5.98 18.05
N ALA A 123 -5.83 -6.98 18.14
CA ALA A 123 -6.05 -8.15 18.98
C ALA A 123 -6.26 -7.78 20.46
N GLY A 124 -5.49 -6.82 20.98
CA GLY A 124 -5.60 -6.35 22.37
C GLY A 124 -6.93 -5.65 22.67
N LYS A 125 -7.69 -5.20 21.67
CA LYS A 125 -9.01 -4.55 21.81
C LYS A 125 -10.17 -5.40 21.30
N SER A 126 -9.96 -6.68 21.13
CA SER A 126 -10.93 -7.61 20.54
C SER A 126 -11.07 -8.88 21.36
N MET A 127 -11.89 -9.84 20.89
CA MET A 127 -12.01 -11.18 21.49
C MET A 127 -10.69 -12.00 21.39
N CYS A 128 -9.71 -11.57 20.59
CA CYS A 128 -8.40 -12.20 20.49
C CYS A 128 -7.39 -11.70 21.55
N ASN A 129 -7.82 -10.92 22.55
CA ASN A 129 -6.94 -10.35 23.56
C ASN A 129 -6.15 -11.42 24.36
N GLU A 130 -6.81 -12.50 24.72
CA GLU A 130 -6.14 -13.59 25.48
C GLU A 130 -5.10 -14.30 24.59
N LEU A 131 -5.41 -14.59 23.34
CA LEU A 131 -4.46 -15.13 22.37
C LEU A 131 -3.27 -14.17 22.19
N ALA A 132 -3.51 -12.87 22.09
CA ALA A 132 -2.44 -11.90 21.94
C ALA A 132 -1.50 -11.85 23.17
N LYS A 133 -2.08 -11.98 24.38
CA LYS A 133 -1.29 -12.06 25.63
C LYS A 133 -0.48 -13.35 25.69
N GLU A 134 -1.07 -14.50 25.33
CA GLU A 134 -0.40 -15.79 25.26
C GLU A 134 0.82 -15.71 24.31
N ILE A 135 0.61 -15.20 23.11
CA ILE A 135 1.68 -15.03 22.12
C ILE A 135 2.78 -14.07 22.63
N ALA A 136 2.40 -12.93 23.19
CA ALA A 136 3.35 -11.91 23.63
C ALA A 136 4.16 -12.37 24.88
N SER A 137 3.60 -13.24 25.71
CA SER A 137 4.24 -13.77 26.92
C SER A 137 4.95 -15.11 26.71
N SER A 138 4.98 -15.62 25.48
CA SER A 138 5.68 -16.88 25.16
C SER A 138 7.16 -16.79 25.53
N LYS A 139 7.70 -17.85 26.17
CA LYS A 139 9.12 -17.91 26.55
C LYS A 139 10.07 -17.75 25.36
N GLU A 140 9.67 -18.30 24.22
CA GLU A 140 10.36 -18.13 22.95
C GLU A 140 9.50 -17.22 22.06
N GLU A 141 10.11 -16.22 21.49
CA GLU A 141 9.42 -15.31 20.58
C GLU A 141 8.89 -16.08 19.37
N LEU A 142 7.56 -16.11 19.20
CA LEU A 142 6.98 -16.78 18.04
C LEU A 142 7.36 -16.04 16.75
N PRO A 143 7.71 -16.75 15.68
CA PRO A 143 8.14 -16.14 14.42
C PRO A 143 6.93 -15.63 13.60
N ILE A 144 6.05 -14.88 14.27
CA ILE A 144 4.89 -14.21 13.66
C ILE A 144 5.17 -12.71 13.69
N ARG A 145 5.08 -12.06 12.53
CA ARG A 145 5.38 -10.62 12.40
C ARG A 145 4.33 -9.94 11.53
N GLU A 146 4.07 -8.68 11.84
CA GLU A 146 3.14 -7.85 11.07
C GLU A 146 3.79 -6.52 10.70
N ILE A 147 3.60 -6.08 9.47
CA ILE A 147 3.83 -4.71 9.05
C ILE A 147 2.50 -4.08 8.62
N ASN A 148 2.21 -2.89 9.13
CA ASN A 148 1.02 -2.12 8.76
C ASN A 148 1.39 -0.97 7.84
N ILE A 149 0.82 -0.97 6.63
CA ILE A 149 1.07 0.07 5.62
C ILE A 149 0.17 1.26 5.89
N ASN A 150 0.76 2.45 5.98
CA ASN A 150 0.04 3.69 6.24
C ASN A 150 -0.96 4.00 5.12
N THR A 151 -2.05 4.65 5.49
CA THR A 151 -3.10 5.01 4.55
C THR A 151 -2.74 6.27 3.78
N VAL A 152 -2.68 6.12 2.46
CA VAL A 152 -2.56 7.23 1.51
C VAL A 152 -3.62 7.03 0.44
N SER A 153 -4.34 8.08 0.08
CA SER A 153 -5.29 8.10 -1.03
C SER A 153 -4.62 8.78 -2.22
N ALA A 154 -4.59 8.12 -3.38
CA ALA A 154 -3.92 8.63 -4.57
C ALA A 154 -4.69 8.32 -5.86
N LEU A 155 -4.69 9.25 -6.82
CA LEU A 155 -5.31 9.04 -8.13
C LEU A 155 -4.51 8.07 -9.02
N TYR A 156 -3.20 8.01 -8.83
CA TYR A 156 -2.29 7.16 -9.60
C TYR A 156 -1.48 6.27 -8.67
N PRO A 157 -1.04 5.07 -9.14
CA PRO A 157 -0.20 4.17 -8.36
C PRO A 157 1.06 4.86 -7.85
N GLN A 158 1.27 4.79 -6.55
CA GLN A 158 2.45 5.36 -5.89
C GLN A 158 3.56 4.32 -5.83
N LYS A 159 4.80 4.74 -6.06
CA LYS A 159 5.99 3.91 -5.90
C LYS A 159 6.51 3.92 -4.47
N LYS A 160 6.26 5.01 -3.75
CA LYS A 160 6.69 5.21 -2.36
C LYS A 160 5.51 5.07 -1.43
N GLY A 161 5.74 4.41 -0.31
CA GLY A 161 4.79 4.27 0.79
C GLY A 161 5.49 4.46 2.12
N THR A 162 4.73 4.41 3.20
CA THR A 162 5.24 4.39 4.57
C THR A 162 4.52 3.32 5.38
N SER A 163 5.12 2.89 6.46
CA SER A 163 4.54 1.93 7.40
C SER A 163 4.53 2.49 8.81
N ASP A 164 3.74 1.89 9.69
CA ASP A 164 3.71 2.20 11.10
C ASP A 164 4.88 1.51 11.82
N GLY A 165 6.09 2.03 11.62
CA GLY A 165 7.32 1.58 12.30
C GLY A 165 7.91 0.27 11.80
N GLY A 166 7.62 -0.16 10.56
CA GLY A 166 8.18 -1.37 9.97
C GLY A 166 7.57 -2.68 10.50
N TRP A 167 8.29 -3.80 10.34
CA TRP A 167 7.86 -5.11 10.81
C TRP A 167 7.96 -5.23 12.32
N LYS A 168 6.83 -5.52 12.96
CA LYS A 168 6.71 -5.70 14.41
C LYS A 168 6.76 -7.19 14.75
N LYS A 169 7.44 -7.52 15.84
CA LYS A 169 7.59 -8.88 16.36
C LYS A 169 6.39 -9.28 17.23
N SER A 170 6.21 -10.58 17.46
CA SER A 170 5.09 -11.16 18.21
C SER A 170 4.98 -10.67 19.67
N SER A 171 6.04 -10.16 20.26
CA SER A 171 6.00 -9.46 21.56
C SER A 171 5.05 -8.25 21.55
N LEU A 172 4.73 -7.71 20.38
CA LEU A 172 3.77 -6.61 20.17
C LEU A 172 2.41 -7.09 19.63
N ALA A 173 2.08 -8.38 19.76
CA ALA A 173 0.89 -9.02 19.18
C ALA A 173 -0.44 -8.34 19.56
N SER A 174 -0.51 -7.67 20.71
CA SER A 174 -1.70 -6.88 21.09
C SER A 174 -2.04 -5.76 20.10
N GLY A 175 -1.05 -5.25 19.38
CA GLY A 175 -1.21 -4.24 18.34
C GLY A 175 -1.52 -4.80 16.95
N PHE A 176 -1.40 -6.11 16.73
CA PHE A 176 -1.66 -6.75 15.44
C PHE A 176 -3.15 -6.79 15.12
N SER A 177 -3.49 -6.85 13.85
CA SER A 177 -4.86 -7.16 13.43
C SER A 177 -5.35 -8.46 14.06
N ALA A 178 -6.48 -8.45 14.75
CA ALA A 178 -7.02 -9.61 15.44
C ALA A 178 -7.26 -10.79 14.49
N LEU A 179 -7.86 -10.52 13.34
CA LEU A 179 -8.16 -11.54 12.34
C LEU A 179 -6.86 -12.08 11.72
N SER A 180 -5.93 -11.19 11.39
CA SER A 180 -4.64 -11.60 10.82
C SER A 180 -3.78 -12.37 11.80
N LEU A 181 -3.78 -11.99 13.08
CA LEU A 181 -3.04 -12.69 14.14
C LEU A 181 -3.58 -14.11 14.35
N SER A 182 -4.91 -14.26 14.42
CA SER A 182 -5.55 -15.58 14.57
C SER A 182 -5.19 -16.49 13.39
N PHE A 183 -5.33 -15.98 12.16
CA PHE A 183 -4.93 -16.70 10.95
C PHE A 183 -3.45 -17.10 10.97
N ALA A 184 -2.56 -16.16 11.30
CA ALA A 184 -1.12 -16.39 11.32
C ALA A 184 -0.71 -17.41 12.40
N TYR A 185 -1.36 -17.36 13.57
CA TYR A 185 -1.09 -18.30 14.66
C TYR A 185 -1.51 -19.75 14.31
N ASP A 186 -2.70 -19.92 13.74
CA ASP A 186 -3.16 -21.24 13.31
C ASP A 186 -2.26 -21.78 12.19
N LEU A 187 -1.90 -20.93 11.22
CA LEU A 187 -1.00 -21.33 10.14
C LEU A 187 0.41 -21.69 10.65
N TYR A 188 0.92 -20.96 11.64
CA TYR A 188 2.20 -21.29 12.30
C TYR A 188 2.12 -22.65 13.02
N LYS A 189 1.03 -22.93 13.71
CA LYS A 189 0.86 -24.23 14.39
C LYS A 189 0.94 -25.43 13.44
N GLU A 190 0.38 -25.25 12.24
CA GLU A 190 0.37 -26.30 11.22
C GLU A 190 1.69 -26.41 10.47
N LEU A 191 2.24 -25.29 10.01
CA LEU A 191 3.38 -25.29 9.10
C LEU A 191 4.75 -25.25 9.80
N LYS A 192 4.80 -24.75 11.05
CA LYS A 192 6.05 -24.57 11.82
C LYS A 192 7.11 -23.75 11.09
N VAL A 193 6.69 -22.77 10.29
CA VAL A 193 7.56 -21.81 9.59
C VAL A 193 7.22 -20.38 10.00
N PRO A 194 8.13 -19.40 9.83
CA PRO A 194 7.80 -17.99 10.07
C PRO A 194 6.57 -17.53 9.27
N ILE A 195 5.70 -16.72 9.90
CA ILE A 195 4.51 -16.17 9.26
C ILE A 195 4.55 -14.64 9.31
N GLY A 196 4.57 -14.02 8.13
CA GLY A 196 4.52 -12.57 7.94
C GLY A 196 3.15 -12.11 7.49
N ILE A 197 2.64 -11.07 8.12
CA ILE A 197 1.41 -10.38 7.72
C ILE A 197 1.78 -9.00 7.18
N LEU A 198 1.44 -8.76 5.92
CA LEU A 198 1.49 -7.46 5.30
C LEU A 198 0.08 -6.86 5.34
N LEU A 199 -0.20 -6.03 6.36
CA LEU A 199 -1.51 -5.44 6.60
C LEU A 199 -1.71 -4.15 5.83
N SER A 200 -2.78 -4.10 5.04
CA SER A 200 -3.19 -2.92 4.27
C SER A 200 -4.71 -2.75 4.30
N ALA A 201 -5.27 -2.44 5.47
CA ALA A 201 -6.71 -2.28 5.67
C ALA A 201 -7.08 -0.84 6.05
N HIS A 202 -8.35 -0.47 5.90
CA HIS A 202 -8.86 0.83 6.34
C HIS A 202 -10.35 0.76 6.70
N SER A 203 -10.68 1.29 7.89
CA SER A 203 -12.06 1.27 8.41
C SER A 203 -13.03 2.02 7.49
N ASN A 204 -14.29 1.56 7.46
CA ASN A 204 -15.39 2.22 6.77
C ASN A 204 -15.08 2.50 5.28
N THR A 205 -14.52 1.53 4.59
CA THR A 205 -14.07 1.68 3.18
C THR A 205 -14.76 0.64 2.30
N ARG A 206 -15.18 1.09 1.12
CA ARG A 206 -15.80 0.26 0.09
C ARG A 206 -14.73 -0.50 -0.68
N ILE A 207 -15.11 -1.67 -1.23
CA ILE A 207 -14.21 -2.59 -1.94
C ILE A 207 -13.54 -1.94 -3.17
N GLU A 208 -14.27 -1.10 -3.90
CA GLU A 208 -13.77 -0.45 -5.10
C GLU A 208 -12.55 0.44 -4.85
N ALA A 209 -12.38 0.97 -3.62
CA ALA A 209 -11.19 1.75 -3.27
C ALA A 209 -9.89 0.93 -3.27
N PHE A 210 -9.97 -0.37 -3.01
CA PHE A 210 -8.85 -1.31 -2.98
C PHE A 210 -8.62 -2.03 -4.30
N THR A 211 -9.48 -1.80 -5.30
CA THR A 211 -9.44 -2.49 -6.58
C THR A 211 -8.56 -1.74 -7.57
N GLN A 212 -7.76 -2.45 -8.33
CA GLN A 212 -6.91 -1.87 -9.39
C GLN A 212 -7.79 -1.17 -10.45
N ARG A 213 -7.32 -0.02 -10.94
CA ARG A 213 -8.02 0.83 -11.92
C ARG A 213 -8.45 0.06 -13.16
N GLU A 214 -7.52 -0.64 -13.77
CA GLU A 214 -7.72 -1.39 -15.02
C GLU A 214 -8.76 -2.49 -14.83
N ALA A 215 -8.72 -3.20 -13.71
CA ALA A 215 -9.68 -4.26 -13.41
C ALA A 215 -11.12 -3.74 -13.26
N ILE A 216 -11.31 -2.49 -12.80
CA ILE A 216 -12.63 -1.85 -12.76
C ILE A 216 -13.06 -1.40 -14.17
N ILE A 217 -12.15 -0.72 -14.90
CA ILE A 217 -12.47 -0.14 -16.22
C ILE A 217 -12.82 -1.23 -17.24
N GLU A 218 -12.10 -2.34 -17.20
CA GLU A 218 -12.31 -3.46 -18.13
C GLU A 218 -13.52 -4.35 -17.76
N HIS A 219 -14.05 -4.23 -16.54
CA HIS A 219 -15.11 -5.12 -16.08
C HIS A 219 -16.49 -4.67 -16.61
N PRO A 220 -17.21 -5.52 -17.40
CA PRO A 220 -18.40 -5.10 -18.14
C PRO A 220 -19.56 -4.63 -17.26
N LYS A 221 -19.63 -5.07 -15.99
CA LYS A 221 -20.69 -4.72 -15.05
C LYS A 221 -20.35 -3.51 -14.16
N LEU A 222 -19.12 -2.95 -14.24
CA LEU A 222 -18.65 -1.88 -13.34
C LEU A 222 -18.53 -0.52 -14.03
N LYS A 223 -19.36 -0.28 -15.07
CA LYS A 223 -19.32 0.97 -15.82
C LYS A 223 -19.45 2.22 -14.94
N SER A 224 -20.34 2.22 -13.95
CA SER A 224 -20.50 3.37 -13.04
C SER A 224 -19.26 3.64 -12.20
N ASP A 225 -18.57 2.59 -11.73
CA ASP A 225 -17.33 2.73 -10.97
C ASP A 225 -16.17 3.19 -11.90
N ALA A 226 -16.14 2.68 -13.13
CA ALA A 226 -15.21 3.12 -14.17
C ALA A 226 -15.40 4.61 -14.53
N ASP A 227 -16.65 5.07 -14.70
CA ASP A 227 -16.96 6.47 -14.99
C ASP A 227 -16.48 7.40 -13.84
N LEU A 228 -16.58 6.98 -12.57
CA LEU A 228 -16.01 7.72 -11.44
C LEU A 228 -14.49 7.88 -11.57
N ILE A 229 -13.79 6.81 -11.92
CA ILE A 229 -12.34 6.83 -12.14
C ILE A 229 -11.97 7.77 -13.29
N LEU A 230 -12.66 7.63 -14.42
CA LEU A 230 -12.38 8.40 -15.63
C LEU A 230 -12.70 9.89 -15.45
N ASN A 231 -13.78 10.21 -14.73
CA ASN A 231 -14.12 11.61 -14.42
C ASN A 231 -13.14 12.25 -13.42
N ALA A 232 -12.50 11.44 -12.55
CA ALA A 232 -11.51 11.95 -11.60
C ALA A 232 -10.14 12.24 -12.23
N ASP A 233 -9.89 11.80 -13.45
CA ASP A 233 -8.58 11.85 -14.10
C ASP A 233 -8.45 13.08 -15.02
N PRO A 234 -7.80 14.18 -14.57
CA PRO A 234 -7.69 15.40 -15.36
C PRO A 234 -6.77 15.28 -16.58
N LEU A 235 -6.05 14.16 -16.74
CA LEU A 235 -5.13 13.95 -17.87
C LEU A 235 -5.85 13.40 -19.11
N ILE A 236 -7.06 12.83 -18.95
CA ILE A 236 -7.84 12.30 -20.06
C ILE A 236 -9.01 13.22 -20.41
N GLU A 237 -9.51 13.08 -21.65
CA GLU A 237 -10.54 13.97 -22.20
C GLU A 237 -11.86 13.97 -21.40
N GLN A 238 -12.29 12.79 -20.93
CA GLN A 238 -13.51 12.66 -20.11
C GLN A 238 -13.36 13.41 -18.78
N GLY A 239 -12.21 13.28 -18.12
CA GLY A 239 -11.93 13.96 -16.86
C GLY A 239 -11.79 15.48 -17.05
N LYS A 240 -11.12 15.95 -18.11
CA LYS A 240 -11.04 17.38 -18.42
C LYS A 240 -12.43 18.01 -18.51
N ARG A 241 -13.35 17.41 -19.28
CA ARG A 241 -14.74 17.88 -19.38
C ARG A 241 -15.47 17.86 -18.04
N ALA A 242 -15.27 16.81 -17.25
CA ALA A 242 -15.86 16.72 -15.92
C ALA A 242 -15.38 17.85 -14.99
N PHE A 243 -14.10 18.19 -15.03
CA PHE A 243 -13.55 19.32 -14.27
C PHE A 243 -14.00 20.68 -14.79
N GLU A 244 -14.11 20.87 -16.09
CA GLU A 244 -14.67 22.11 -16.70
C GLU A 244 -16.12 22.36 -16.21
N ASN A 245 -16.96 21.34 -16.24
CA ASN A 245 -18.33 21.42 -15.72
C ASN A 245 -18.33 21.73 -14.21
N TYR A 246 -17.50 21.04 -13.43
CA TYR A 246 -17.37 21.30 -11.99
C TYR A 246 -16.97 22.75 -11.69
N TYR A 247 -16.01 23.32 -12.42
CA TYR A 247 -15.61 24.72 -12.24
C TYR A 247 -16.74 25.70 -12.60
N ALA A 248 -17.52 25.40 -13.63
CA ALA A 248 -18.68 26.20 -13.98
C ALA A 248 -19.74 26.17 -12.87
N GLU A 249 -20.07 24.98 -12.36
CA GLU A 249 -20.99 24.79 -11.24
C GLU A 249 -20.49 25.46 -9.96
N LEU A 250 -19.20 25.34 -9.64
CA LEU A 250 -18.58 25.95 -8.46
C LEU A 250 -18.68 27.48 -8.51
N LYS A 251 -18.47 28.08 -9.69
CA LYS A 251 -18.61 29.52 -9.90
C LYS A 251 -20.06 30.00 -9.70
N SER A 252 -21.04 29.21 -10.20
CA SER A 252 -22.47 29.48 -10.01
C SER A 252 -22.85 29.37 -8.53
N TRP A 253 -22.44 28.29 -7.87
CA TRP A 253 -22.66 28.06 -6.44
C TRP A 253 -22.06 29.18 -5.60
N GLN A 254 -20.85 29.66 -5.90
CA GLN A 254 -20.22 30.76 -5.16
C GLN A 254 -21.05 32.03 -5.15
N LYS A 255 -21.62 32.40 -6.32
CA LYS A 255 -22.51 33.57 -6.41
C LYS A 255 -23.78 33.42 -5.58
N GLU A 256 -24.41 32.25 -5.64
CA GLU A 256 -25.64 31.94 -4.89
C GLU A 256 -25.34 31.88 -3.38
N ALA A 257 -24.26 31.20 -2.97
CA ALA A 257 -23.84 31.09 -1.58
C ALA A 257 -23.57 32.46 -0.96
N SER A 258 -22.86 33.36 -1.66
CA SER A 258 -22.60 34.71 -1.18
C SER A 258 -23.89 35.49 -0.98
N LYS A 259 -24.80 35.49 -1.98
CA LYS A 259 -26.09 36.18 -1.89
C LYS A 259 -26.96 35.68 -0.73
N LEU A 260 -27.05 34.36 -0.55
CA LEU A 260 -27.83 33.76 0.54
C LEU A 260 -27.21 34.04 1.91
N SER A 261 -25.88 34.02 2.01
CA SER A 261 -25.16 34.35 3.24
C SER A 261 -25.40 35.80 3.68
N GLU A 262 -25.38 36.77 2.75
CA GLU A 262 -25.67 38.18 3.01
C GLU A 262 -27.11 38.41 3.52
N LEU A 263 -28.02 37.55 3.04
CA LEU A 263 -29.44 37.59 3.41
C LEU A 263 -29.79 36.78 4.69
N GLY A 264 -28.77 36.16 5.33
CA GLY A 264 -28.97 35.25 6.47
C GLY A 264 -29.66 33.94 6.12
N GLY A 265 -29.67 33.57 4.82
CA GLY A 265 -30.28 32.34 4.31
C GLY A 265 -29.38 31.13 4.46
N LYS A 266 -29.95 29.92 4.27
CA LYS A 266 -29.18 28.66 4.28
C LYS A 266 -28.37 28.53 2.98
N VAL A 267 -27.05 28.48 3.12
CA VAL A 267 -26.14 28.24 2.00
C VAL A 267 -26.26 26.79 1.50
N PRO A 268 -26.45 26.58 0.18
CA PRO A 268 -26.50 25.23 -0.40
C PRO A 268 -25.16 24.51 -0.30
N ALA A 269 -25.18 23.15 -0.37
CA ALA A 269 -23.98 22.35 -0.37
C ALA A 269 -23.12 22.69 -1.62
N ARG A 270 -21.81 22.72 -1.41
CA ARG A 270 -20.85 22.91 -2.51
C ARG A 270 -20.92 21.73 -3.50
N PRO A 271 -20.74 21.95 -4.81
CA PRO A 271 -20.60 20.88 -5.79
C PRO A 271 -19.49 19.90 -5.41
N ASN A 272 -19.69 18.62 -5.69
CA ASN A 272 -18.69 17.59 -5.46
C ASN A 272 -17.63 17.60 -6.56
N LEU A 273 -16.39 17.30 -6.19
CA LEU A 273 -15.32 17.08 -7.16
C LEU A 273 -15.66 15.90 -8.09
N PRO A 274 -15.30 15.97 -9.39
CA PRO A 274 -15.51 14.88 -10.33
C PRO A 274 -14.92 13.56 -9.85
N GLY A 275 -15.67 12.48 -9.97
CA GLY A 275 -15.20 11.13 -9.65
C GLY A 275 -14.92 10.84 -8.18
N ILE A 276 -15.16 11.81 -7.28
CA ILE A 276 -14.90 11.64 -5.85
C ILE A 276 -16.21 11.87 -5.09
N SER A 277 -16.81 10.80 -4.61
CA SER A 277 -17.86 10.88 -3.60
C SER A 277 -17.25 10.81 -2.19
N GLY A 278 -16.80 11.96 -1.68
CA GLY A 278 -16.15 12.04 -0.38
C GLY A 278 -14.62 11.82 -0.43
N MET A 279 -13.91 12.46 0.49
CA MET A 279 -12.47 12.75 0.43
C MET A 279 -11.52 11.54 0.44
N TRP A 280 -12.00 10.30 0.71
CA TRP A 280 -11.11 9.19 1.07
C TRP A 280 -11.47 7.84 0.42
N ARG A 281 -12.46 7.77 -0.48
CA ARG A 281 -13.11 6.48 -0.81
C ARG A 281 -13.47 6.31 -2.28
N GLY A 282 -12.84 7.03 -3.17
CA GLY A 282 -13.02 6.84 -4.61
C GLY A 282 -12.42 5.50 -5.07
N PRO A 283 -12.94 4.93 -6.17
CA PRO A 283 -12.41 3.71 -6.73
C PRO A 283 -10.89 3.82 -6.97
N SER A 284 -10.17 2.74 -6.73
CA SER A 284 -8.71 2.56 -6.91
C SER A 284 -7.80 3.41 -6.02
N GLN A 285 -8.32 4.35 -5.23
CA GLN A 285 -7.45 5.30 -4.52
C GLN A 285 -6.58 4.65 -3.45
N PHE A 286 -7.08 3.64 -2.73
CA PHE A 286 -6.27 2.90 -1.77
C PHE A 286 -5.41 1.83 -2.43
N PHE A 287 -5.87 1.25 -3.53
CA PHE A 287 -4.97 0.45 -4.35
C PHE A 287 -3.73 1.28 -4.73
N ASN A 288 -3.95 2.46 -5.27
CA ASN A 288 -2.87 3.33 -5.76
C ASN A 288 -1.93 3.81 -4.65
N GLY A 289 -2.47 4.22 -3.50
CA GLY A 289 -1.68 4.85 -2.44
C GLY A 289 -1.17 3.90 -1.35
N LYS A 290 -1.79 2.73 -1.20
CA LYS A 290 -1.54 1.84 -0.07
C LYS A 290 -1.12 0.42 -0.50
N ILE A 291 -1.60 -0.06 -1.66
CA ILE A 291 -1.26 -1.40 -2.17
C ILE A 291 -0.13 -1.33 -3.20
N ALA A 292 -0.22 -0.44 -4.18
CA ALA A 292 0.79 -0.31 -5.22
C ALA A 292 2.23 -0.15 -4.68
N PRO A 293 2.49 0.60 -3.58
CA PRO A 293 3.84 0.73 -3.03
C PRO A 293 4.47 -0.58 -2.52
N VAL A 294 3.66 -1.60 -2.24
CA VAL A 294 4.15 -2.89 -1.73
C VAL A 294 4.17 -3.99 -2.80
N VAL A 295 3.60 -3.73 -3.96
CA VAL A 295 3.68 -4.64 -5.12
C VAL A 295 5.04 -4.45 -5.81
N PRO A 296 5.76 -5.56 -6.12
CA PRO A 296 5.42 -6.97 -6.05
C PRO A 296 6.08 -7.73 -4.87
N TYR A 297 5.97 -7.26 -3.62
CA TYR A 297 6.51 -8.02 -2.48
C TYR A 297 6.01 -9.46 -2.53
N ALA A 298 6.92 -10.42 -2.48
CA ALA A 298 6.53 -11.82 -2.64
C ALA A 298 5.60 -12.27 -1.50
N ILE A 299 4.44 -12.79 -1.85
CA ILE A 299 3.40 -13.26 -0.93
C ILE A 299 2.97 -14.69 -1.30
N LYS A 300 2.40 -15.42 -0.34
CA LYS A 300 1.75 -16.71 -0.59
C LYS A 300 0.36 -16.52 -1.16
N GLY A 301 -0.39 -15.57 -0.61
CA GLY A 301 -1.77 -15.29 -0.96
C GLY A 301 -2.31 -14.08 -0.20
N ALA A 302 -3.61 -13.86 -0.32
CA ALA A 302 -4.31 -12.76 0.33
C ALA A 302 -5.45 -13.26 1.21
N ILE A 303 -5.69 -12.52 2.32
CA ILE A 303 -6.88 -12.66 3.16
C ILE A 303 -7.65 -11.34 3.17
N TRP A 304 -8.96 -11.41 3.02
CA TRP A 304 -9.84 -10.27 2.84
C TRP A 304 -11.04 -10.29 3.78
N CYS A 305 -11.26 -9.21 4.52
CA CYS A 305 -12.43 -9.04 5.37
C CYS A 305 -13.08 -7.68 5.13
N GLN A 306 -14.12 -7.66 4.30
CA GLN A 306 -14.86 -6.45 3.94
C GLN A 306 -16.26 -6.80 3.44
N GLY A 307 -17.22 -5.90 3.55
CA GLY A 307 -18.57 -6.06 3.03
C GLY A 307 -19.55 -5.02 3.58
N THR A 308 -19.47 -4.68 4.86
CA THR A 308 -20.44 -3.79 5.53
C THR A 308 -20.57 -2.43 4.84
N SER A 309 -19.48 -1.84 4.36
CA SER A 309 -19.54 -0.56 3.62
C SER A 309 -20.19 -0.68 2.23
N ASN A 310 -20.42 -1.89 1.76
CA ASN A 310 -21.07 -2.24 0.51
C ASN A 310 -22.40 -2.97 0.70
N SER A 311 -23.00 -2.97 1.91
CA SER A 311 -24.21 -3.76 2.25
C SER A 311 -25.43 -3.45 1.34
N GLY A 312 -25.50 -2.26 0.75
CA GLY A 312 -26.54 -1.87 -0.20
C GLY A 312 -26.30 -2.27 -1.66
N ASP A 313 -25.16 -2.89 -1.98
CA ASP A 313 -24.77 -3.14 -3.37
C ASP A 313 -25.49 -4.34 -4.03
N GLY A 314 -26.02 -5.27 -3.24
CA GLY A 314 -26.66 -6.47 -3.78
C GLY A 314 -25.71 -7.25 -4.69
N ARG A 315 -26.19 -7.66 -5.86
CA ARG A 315 -25.45 -8.51 -6.80
C ARG A 315 -24.21 -7.84 -7.42
N ILE A 316 -24.11 -6.51 -7.43
CA ILE A 316 -22.96 -5.81 -8.01
C ILE A 316 -21.68 -6.06 -7.16
N TYR A 317 -21.83 -6.37 -5.87
CA TYR A 317 -20.71 -6.71 -5.01
C TYR A 317 -19.90 -7.92 -5.53
N ALA A 318 -20.56 -8.92 -6.11
CA ALA A 318 -19.87 -10.06 -6.72
C ALA A 318 -18.96 -9.62 -7.87
N ALA A 319 -19.45 -8.74 -8.76
CA ALA A 319 -18.63 -8.19 -9.84
C ALA A 319 -17.43 -7.37 -9.32
N ARG A 320 -17.61 -6.62 -8.22
CA ARG A 320 -16.53 -5.90 -7.55
C ARG A 320 -15.50 -6.84 -6.94
N MET A 321 -15.93 -7.96 -6.35
CA MET A 321 -15.02 -9.01 -5.86
C MET A 321 -14.24 -9.66 -7.00
N GLU A 322 -14.88 -9.97 -8.13
CA GLU A 322 -14.21 -10.49 -9.33
C GLU A 322 -13.12 -9.50 -9.80
N ALA A 323 -13.44 -8.22 -9.90
CA ALA A 323 -12.48 -7.19 -10.28
C ALA A 323 -11.34 -7.02 -9.26
N LEU A 324 -11.63 -7.06 -7.95
CA LEU A 324 -10.62 -7.00 -6.90
C LEU A 324 -9.62 -8.14 -7.01
N ILE A 325 -10.12 -9.39 -7.07
CA ILE A 325 -9.29 -10.60 -7.12
C ILE A 325 -8.45 -10.61 -8.40
N LYS A 326 -9.09 -10.32 -9.55
CA LYS A 326 -8.37 -10.20 -10.83
C LYS A 326 -7.28 -9.14 -10.77
N GLY A 327 -7.62 -7.92 -10.31
CA GLY A 327 -6.67 -6.81 -10.26
C GLY A 327 -5.48 -7.08 -9.36
N TRP A 328 -5.66 -7.76 -8.22
CA TRP A 328 -4.54 -8.13 -7.35
C TRP A 328 -3.70 -9.24 -7.96
N ARG A 329 -4.32 -10.26 -8.56
CA ARG A 329 -3.60 -11.32 -9.28
C ARG A 329 -2.74 -10.76 -10.41
N ASP A 330 -3.29 -9.83 -11.18
CA ASP A 330 -2.57 -9.14 -12.26
C ASP A 330 -1.41 -8.29 -11.72
N ALA A 331 -1.65 -7.50 -10.67
CA ALA A 331 -0.65 -6.64 -10.06
C ALA A 331 0.56 -7.42 -9.52
N TRP A 332 0.33 -8.56 -8.88
CA TRP A 332 1.40 -9.44 -8.40
C TRP A 332 1.96 -10.38 -9.46
N GLY A 333 1.34 -10.47 -10.65
CA GLY A 333 1.70 -11.44 -11.68
C GLY A 333 1.50 -12.90 -11.23
N MET A 334 0.46 -13.14 -10.41
CA MET A 334 0.15 -14.42 -9.79
C MET A 334 -1.30 -14.85 -10.13
N PRO A 335 -1.57 -15.38 -11.33
CA PRO A 335 -2.95 -15.72 -11.76
C PRO A 335 -3.66 -16.71 -10.84
N GLU A 336 -2.91 -17.62 -10.19
CA GLU A 336 -3.43 -18.61 -9.25
C GLU A 336 -3.20 -18.21 -7.78
N MET A 337 -2.98 -16.92 -7.47
CA MET A 337 -2.79 -16.46 -6.09
C MET A 337 -3.98 -16.90 -5.22
N PRO A 338 -3.75 -17.66 -4.13
CA PRO A 338 -4.78 -17.98 -3.15
C PRO A 338 -5.41 -16.72 -2.58
N PHE A 339 -6.75 -16.67 -2.56
CA PHE A 339 -7.49 -15.52 -2.07
C PHE A 339 -8.61 -16.01 -1.15
N TYR A 340 -8.44 -15.80 0.14
CA TYR A 340 -9.44 -16.16 1.15
C TYR A 340 -10.21 -14.92 1.59
N PHE A 341 -11.53 -15.05 1.72
CA PHE A 341 -12.35 -13.94 2.18
C PHE A 341 -13.44 -14.39 3.13
N THR A 342 -13.84 -13.51 4.03
CA THR A 342 -14.99 -13.74 4.90
C THR A 342 -16.25 -13.23 4.21
N GLN A 343 -17.29 -14.08 4.16
CA GLN A 343 -18.60 -13.65 3.75
C GLN A 343 -19.25 -12.90 4.93
N MET A 344 -19.61 -11.63 4.68
CA MET A 344 -20.39 -10.85 5.64
C MET A 344 -21.86 -11.20 5.50
N GLN A 345 -22.53 -11.37 6.62
CA GLN A 345 -23.99 -11.60 6.67
C GLN A 345 -24.75 -10.32 6.40
#